data_3a5088c071b58753f1932f2d0bafee3f
#
_entry.id   3a5088c071b58753f1932f2d0bafee3f
#
_cell.length_a   1.000
_cell.length_b   1.000
_cell.length_c   1.000
_cell.angle_alpha   90.00
_cell.angle_beta   90.00
_cell.angle_gamma   90.00
#
_symmetry.space_group_name_H-M   'P 1'
#
loop_
_entity.id
_entity.type
_entity.pdbx_description
1 polymer ?
#
loop_
_entity_poly.entity_id
_entity_poly.type
_entity_poly.pdbx_seq_one_letter_code
_entity_poly.pdbx_strand_id
1 'polypeptide(L)'
;MGAEKCPDSVYAAFAEAAPGGVLCEGYGVTECSPVISVNRPESVLPGTIGQPLPSVRVAVVSAEGEPRRVAPGETGMLLVSGPNVFGGYLGVDADKQPFVAFEGTEWYRTGDLVSEAADGCLTFRGRLKRFVKVGGEMISLPQIESVLAAAFGGGSSEESGEQGPALAVESGEDGAIVLFTTLDITREEANAALRAARLSGLFAVARVQKLASIPVLGTGKTDYKALKASCA
;
A
#
# COMPACT_ATOMS: atom_id res chain seq x y z
N MET A 1 12.33 3.70 -10.08
CA MET A 1 11.17 4.40 -9.53
C MET A 1 10.81 3.78 -8.18
N GLY A 2 10.32 4.54 -7.22
CA GLY A 2 9.99 4.03 -5.87
C GLY A 2 9.18 5.06 -5.09
N ALA A 3 8.95 4.80 -3.80
CA ALA A 3 8.13 5.55 -2.85
C ALA A 3 6.60 5.42 -3.02
N GLU A 4 6.12 5.15 -4.22
CA GLU A 4 4.71 4.86 -4.55
C GLU A 4 4.64 3.81 -5.65
N LYS A 5 3.49 3.13 -5.78
CA LYS A 5 3.26 2.18 -6.87
C LYS A 5 3.30 2.92 -8.20
N CYS A 6 4.05 2.39 -9.16
CA CYS A 6 4.09 2.94 -10.51
C CYS A 6 2.76 2.67 -11.23
N PRO A 7 2.03 3.71 -11.70
CA PRO A 7 0.83 3.52 -12.51
C PRO A 7 1.16 2.93 -13.88
N ASP A 8 0.25 2.15 -14.44
CA ASP A 8 0.42 1.56 -15.78
C ASP A 8 0.59 2.64 -16.86
N SER A 9 -0.03 3.82 -16.70
CA SER A 9 0.13 4.98 -17.58
C SER A 9 1.57 5.49 -17.63
N VAL A 10 2.29 5.43 -16.51
CA VAL A 10 3.71 5.85 -16.44
C VAL A 10 4.59 4.84 -17.18
N TYR A 11 4.32 3.55 -17.08
CA TYR A 11 5.02 2.53 -17.90
C TYR A 11 4.79 2.77 -19.38
N ALA A 12 3.55 3.06 -19.81
CA ALA A 12 3.22 3.34 -21.20
C ALA A 12 3.92 4.61 -21.71
N ALA A 13 3.84 5.71 -20.96
CA ALA A 13 4.50 6.97 -21.30
C ALA A 13 6.03 6.84 -21.35
N PHE A 14 6.62 6.07 -20.42
CA PHE A 14 8.06 5.81 -20.43
C PHE A 14 8.49 5.00 -21.65
N ALA A 15 7.74 3.96 -22.02
CA ALA A 15 8.05 3.14 -23.20
C ALA A 15 7.98 3.96 -24.50
N GLU A 16 7.09 4.95 -24.58
CA GLU A 16 7.00 5.89 -25.71
C GLU A 16 8.16 6.89 -25.73
N ALA A 17 8.45 7.49 -24.56
CA ALA A 17 9.49 8.53 -24.44
C ALA A 17 10.92 7.98 -24.53
N ALA A 18 11.16 6.74 -24.12
CA ALA A 18 12.47 6.11 -24.09
C ALA A 18 12.43 4.69 -24.68
N PRO A 19 12.29 4.55 -26.01
CA PRO A 19 12.28 3.24 -26.67
C PRO A 19 13.55 2.44 -26.34
N GLY A 20 13.38 1.24 -25.78
CA GLY A 20 14.49 0.38 -25.32
C GLY A 20 15.03 0.71 -23.92
N GLY A 21 14.50 1.74 -23.26
CA GLY A 21 14.74 2.00 -21.83
C GLY A 21 14.06 0.97 -20.93
N VAL A 22 14.57 0.83 -19.70
CA VAL A 22 14.03 -0.11 -18.71
C VAL A 22 13.61 0.67 -17.47
N LEU A 23 12.32 0.61 -17.14
CA LEU A 23 11.76 1.21 -15.92
C LEU A 23 11.67 0.15 -14.81
N CYS A 24 12.53 0.29 -13.79
CA CYS A 24 12.55 -0.61 -12.64
C CYS A 24 11.82 0.03 -11.44
N GLU A 25 10.88 -0.70 -10.87
CA GLU A 25 10.34 -0.36 -9.55
C GLU A 25 11.24 -0.92 -8.45
N GLY A 26 11.39 -0.14 -7.38
CA GLY A 26 12.03 -0.55 -6.15
C GLY A 26 11.20 -0.15 -4.94
N TYR A 27 11.39 -0.87 -3.85
CA TYR A 27 10.71 -0.66 -2.59
C TYR A 27 11.70 -0.48 -1.46
N GLY A 28 11.32 0.40 -0.55
CA GLY A 28 12.07 0.59 0.68
C GLY A 28 11.41 1.58 1.61
N VAL A 29 11.96 1.66 2.80
CA VAL A 29 11.54 2.55 3.88
C VAL A 29 12.75 3.21 4.49
N THR A 30 12.58 4.37 5.11
CA THR A 30 13.67 5.14 5.73
C THR A 30 14.47 4.31 6.71
N GLU A 31 13.81 3.46 7.48
CA GLU A 31 14.38 2.56 8.48
C GLU A 31 15.30 1.48 7.88
N CYS A 32 15.31 1.33 6.56
CA CYS A 32 16.15 0.38 5.83
C CYS A 32 17.13 1.06 4.85
N SER A 33 17.43 2.35 4.98
CA SER A 33 18.49 3.14 4.34
C SER A 33 18.52 3.21 2.81
N PRO A 34 17.48 3.48 2.07
CA PRO A 34 16.08 3.10 2.25
C PRO A 34 15.72 1.77 1.56
N VAL A 35 16.55 1.26 0.62
CA VAL A 35 16.15 0.21 -0.36
C VAL A 35 16.16 -1.19 0.26
N ILE A 36 15.06 -1.89 0.10
CA ILE A 36 14.88 -3.29 0.50
C ILE A 36 14.90 -4.21 -0.73
N SER A 37 14.13 -3.88 -1.76
CA SER A 37 14.01 -4.69 -2.98
C SER A 37 13.94 -3.83 -4.23
N VAL A 38 14.27 -4.43 -5.38
CA VAL A 38 14.25 -3.74 -6.67
C VAL A 38 14.04 -4.74 -7.81
N ASN A 39 13.30 -4.34 -8.84
CA ASN A 39 13.26 -5.05 -10.10
C ASN A 39 14.63 -4.96 -10.80
N ARG A 40 15.09 -6.06 -11.34
CA ARG A 40 16.35 -6.10 -12.09
C ARG A 40 16.10 -5.76 -13.56
N PRO A 41 16.98 -4.96 -14.20
CA PRO A 41 16.78 -4.55 -15.59
C PRO A 41 16.58 -5.72 -16.58
N GLU A 42 17.21 -6.85 -16.31
CA GLU A 42 17.13 -8.07 -17.12
C GLU A 42 15.85 -8.89 -16.89
N SER A 43 15.07 -8.57 -15.85
CA SER A 43 13.87 -9.33 -15.47
C SER A 43 12.82 -8.45 -14.78
N VAL A 44 12.45 -7.33 -15.40
CA VAL A 44 11.44 -6.43 -14.84
C VAL A 44 10.05 -7.08 -14.91
N LEU A 45 9.37 -7.12 -13.78
CA LEU A 45 7.99 -7.54 -13.66
C LEU A 45 7.14 -6.34 -13.19
N PRO A 46 6.44 -5.66 -14.11
CA PRO A 46 5.60 -4.51 -13.77
C PRO A 46 4.57 -4.84 -12.69
N GLY A 47 4.33 -3.90 -11.77
CA GLY A 47 3.43 -4.09 -10.64
C GLY A 47 4.02 -4.89 -9.48
N THR A 48 5.29 -5.30 -9.56
CA THR A 48 6.04 -5.90 -8.46
C THR A 48 7.10 -4.93 -7.94
N ILE A 49 7.53 -5.13 -6.70
CA ILE A 49 8.64 -4.39 -6.09
C ILE A 49 9.98 -5.13 -6.21
N GLY A 50 10.03 -6.15 -7.07
CA GLY A 50 11.22 -6.92 -7.39
C GLY A 50 11.70 -7.86 -6.29
N GLN A 51 12.98 -8.24 -6.35
CA GLN A 51 13.61 -9.14 -5.39
C GLN A 51 14.42 -8.36 -4.34
N PRO A 52 14.58 -8.89 -3.12
CA PRO A 52 15.42 -8.29 -2.10
C PRO A 52 16.86 -8.08 -2.59
N LEU A 53 17.51 -7.03 -2.08
CA LEU A 53 18.94 -6.82 -2.30
C LEU A 53 19.74 -8.00 -1.71
N PRO A 54 20.91 -8.37 -2.26
CA PRO A 54 21.67 -9.53 -1.82
C PRO A 54 22.06 -9.54 -0.32
N SER A 55 22.22 -8.35 0.29
CA SER A 55 22.54 -8.20 1.71
C SER A 55 21.31 -8.13 2.62
N VAL A 56 20.10 -8.11 2.05
CA VAL A 56 18.84 -7.94 2.77
C VAL A 56 18.10 -9.27 2.81
N ARG A 57 17.77 -9.71 4.02
CA ARG A 57 16.91 -10.86 4.23
C ARG A 57 15.49 -10.38 4.46
N VAL A 58 14.53 -11.09 3.90
CA VAL A 58 13.10 -10.84 4.09
C VAL A 58 12.39 -12.09 4.60
N ALA A 59 11.29 -11.86 5.31
CA ALA A 59 10.34 -12.90 5.65
C ALA A 59 8.93 -12.35 5.54
N VAL A 60 8.05 -13.12 4.91
CA VAL A 60 6.62 -12.79 4.84
C VAL A 60 5.90 -13.66 5.86
N VAL A 61 5.29 -13.00 6.86
CA VAL A 61 4.72 -13.70 8.01
C VAL A 61 3.26 -13.29 8.26
N SER A 62 2.57 -14.03 9.14
CA SER A 62 1.22 -13.66 9.59
C SER A 62 1.16 -12.21 10.04
N ALA A 63 0.12 -11.47 9.62
CA ALA A 63 -0.05 -10.06 9.95
C ALA A 63 -0.44 -9.84 11.43
N GLU A 64 -1.05 -10.84 12.06
CA GLU A 64 -1.53 -10.81 13.45
C GLU A 64 -0.92 -11.96 14.26
N GLY A 65 -0.79 -11.74 15.56
CA GLY A 65 -0.26 -12.72 16.53
C GLY A 65 1.24 -12.94 16.40
N GLU A 66 1.70 -14.12 16.85
CA GLU A 66 3.10 -14.51 16.72
C GLU A 66 3.49 -14.72 15.25
N PRO A 67 4.67 -14.23 14.83
CA PRO A 67 5.11 -14.36 13.43
C PRO A 67 5.20 -15.83 13.00
N ARG A 68 4.54 -16.18 11.90
CA ARG A 68 4.64 -17.47 11.22
C ARG A 68 4.71 -17.23 9.73
N ARG A 69 5.62 -17.91 9.02
CA ARG A 69 5.69 -17.77 7.56
C ARG A 69 4.36 -18.11 6.92
N VAL A 70 3.96 -17.29 5.97
CA VAL A 70 2.82 -17.58 5.10
C VAL A 70 3.28 -18.41 3.89
N ALA A 71 2.35 -19.07 3.20
CA ALA A 71 2.68 -19.81 1.99
C ALA A 71 3.08 -18.86 0.83
N PRO A 72 3.90 -19.31 -0.12
CA PRO A 72 4.22 -18.53 -1.31
C PRO A 72 2.95 -18.04 -2.03
N GLY A 73 2.91 -16.76 -2.38
CA GLY A 73 1.76 -16.09 -2.99
C GLY A 73 0.73 -15.57 -2.00
N GLU A 74 0.72 -16.02 -0.76
CA GLU A 74 -0.16 -15.46 0.27
C GLU A 74 0.32 -14.07 0.72
N THR A 75 -0.61 -13.24 1.13
CA THR A 75 -0.31 -11.91 1.67
C THR A 75 0.04 -11.99 3.15
N GLY A 76 1.17 -11.41 3.52
CA GLY A 76 1.61 -11.32 4.91
C GLY A 76 2.40 -10.05 5.22
N MET A 77 2.74 -9.88 6.48
CA MET A 77 3.60 -8.80 6.98
C MET A 77 5.03 -9.01 6.51
N LEU A 78 5.61 -7.96 5.92
CA LEU A 78 7.03 -7.97 5.57
C LEU A 78 7.91 -7.70 6.79
N LEU A 79 8.77 -8.64 7.10
CA LEU A 79 9.88 -8.49 8.04
C LEU A 79 11.18 -8.33 7.25
N VAL A 80 12.09 -7.49 7.75
CA VAL A 80 13.38 -7.21 7.12
C VAL A 80 14.51 -7.35 8.13
N SER A 81 15.60 -7.97 7.71
CA SER A 81 16.83 -8.06 8.50
C SER A 81 18.03 -7.89 7.58
N GLY A 82 19.00 -7.09 7.97
CA GLY A 82 20.19 -6.81 7.18
C GLY A 82 21.00 -5.64 7.72
N PRO A 83 22.17 -5.40 7.16
CA PRO A 83 23.07 -4.33 7.61
C PRO A 83 22.52 -2.91 7.34
N ASN A 84 21.52 -2.80 6.49
CA ASN A 84 20.84 -1.54 6.15
C ASN A 84 19.69 -1.18 7.10
N VAL A 85 19.34 -2.08 8.03
CA VAL A 85 18.27 -1.81 9.00
C VAL A 85 18.80 -0.92 10.12
N PHE A 86 18.04 0.11 10.49
CA PHE A 86 18.39 1.06 11.55
C PHE A 86 18.39 0.39 12.93
N GLY A 87 19.02 1.05 13.92
CA GLY A 87 19.11 0.53 15.30
C GLY A 87 17.90 0.86 16.19
N GLY A 88 16.83 1.44 15.65
CA GLY A 88 15.63 1.82 16.41
C GLY A 88 15.41 3.33 16.48
N TYR A 89 14.24 3.72 16.97
CA TYR A 89 13.86 5.13 17.13
C TYR A 89 14.43 5.72 18.43
N LEU A 90 14.99 6.91 18.34
CA LEU A 90 15.49 7.63 19.51
C LEU A 90 14.31 8.07 20.40
N GLY A 91 14.48 7.94 21.71
CA GLY A 91 13.47 8.32 22.70
C GLY A 91 12.25 7.41 22.78
N VAL A 92 12.28 6.26 22.12
CA VAL A 92 11.23 5.23 22.20
C VAL A 92 11.73 4.09 23.07
N ASP A 93 10.88 3.65 24.02
CA ASP A 93 11.17 2.52 24.90
C ASP A 93 11.45 1.23 24.10
N ALA A 94 12.31 0.36 24.61
CA ALA A 94 12.74 -0.85 23.90
C ALA A 94 11.59 -1.78 23.51
N ASP A 95 10.57 -1.90 24.36
CA ASP A 95 9.37 -2.71 24.13
C ASP A 95 8.40 -2.14 23.07
N LYS A 96 8.58 -0.86 22.71
CA LYS A 96 7.81 -0.16 21.69
C LYS A 96 8.54 -0.01 20.36
N GLN A 97 9.79 -0.49 20.28
CA GLN A 97 10.54 -0.50 19.04
C GLN A 97 9.89 -1.46 18.02
N PRO A 98 10.04 -1.19 16.70
CA PRO A 98 9.39 -1.98 15.65
C PRO A 98 10.16 -3.27 15.32
N PHE A 99 10.74 -3.91 16.33
CA PHE A 99 11.49 -5.16 16.15
C PHE A 99 10.74 -6.36 16.72
N VAL A 100 11.01 -7.53 16.14
CA VAL A 100 10.48 -8.81 16.59
C VAL A 100 11.51 -9.90 16.43
N ALA A 101 11.61 -10.79 17.43
CA ALA A 101 12.40 -12.00 17.33
C ALA A 101 11.64 -13.03 16.48
N PHE A 102 12.27 -13.53 15.42
CA PHE A 102 11.71 -14.57 14.57
C PHE A 102 12.83 -15.46 14.01
N GLU A 103 12.69 -16.77 14.04
CA GLU A 103 13.69 -17.75 13.58
C GLU A 103 15.11 -17.46 14.11
N GLY A 104 15.22 -17.11 15.41
CA GLY A 104 16.51 -16.86 16.07
C GLY A 104 17.23 -15.58 15.64
N THR A 105 16.56 -14.68 14.94
CA THR A 105 17.08 -13.39 14.48
C THR A 105 16.13 -12.27 14.88
N GLU A 106 16.66 -11.07 15.09
CA GLU A 106 15.85 -9.85 15.22
C GLU A 106 15.49 -9.31 13.85
N TRP A 107 14.23 -8.94 13.66
CA TRP A 107 13.66 -8.44 12.41
C TRP A 107 12.94 -7.12 12.64
N TYR A 108 13.13 -6.20 11.71
CA TYR A 108 12.33 -4.98 11.63
C TYR A 108 10.95 -5.29 11.03
N ARG A 109 9.89 -4.85 11.69
CA ARG A 109 8.49 -4.93 11.22
C ARG A 109 8.17 -3.68 10.40
N THR A 110 8.07 -3.82 9.09
CA THR A 110 7.83 -2.67 8.19
C THR A 110 6.42 -2.06 8.35
N GLY A 111 5.45 -2.85 8.80
CA GLY A 111 4.04 -2.49 8.77
C GLY A 111 3.42 -2.57 7.37
N ASP A 112 4.16 -3.07 6.40
CA ASP A 112 3.72 -3.24 5.03
C ASP A 112 3.37 -4.71 4.76
N LEU A 113 2.29 -4.93 4.01
CA LEU A 113 1.87 -6.24 3.55
C LEU A 113 2.38 -6.48 2.13
N VAL A 114 2.94 -7.67 1.92
CA VAL A 114 3.44 -8.12 0.62
C VAL A 114 3.01 -9.56 0.37
N SER A 115 3.11 -10.01 -0.86
CA SER A 115 3.16 -11.43 -1.20
C SER A 115 4.47 -11.74 -1.87
N GLU A 116 5.04 -12.93 -1.60
CA GLU A 116 6.29 -13.42 -2.16
C GLU A 116 5.98 -14.55 -3.14
N ALA A 117 6.42 -14.41 -4.38
CA ALA A 117 6.31 -15.46 -5.38
C ALA A 117 7.39 -16.55 -5.16
N ALA A 118 7.25 -17.70 -5.82
CA ALA A 118 8.17 -18.82 -5.67
C ALA A 118 9.63 -18.49 -6.09
N ASP A 119 9.82 -17.49 -6.93
CA ASP A 119 11.12 -16.97 -7.39
C ASP A 119 11.72 -15.89 -6.45
N GLY A 120 11.04 -15.58 -5.33
CA GLY A 120 11.42 -14.54 -4.38
C GLY A 120 11.03 -13.12 -4.80
N CYS A 121 10.27 -12.96 -5.89
CA CYS A 121 9.77 -11.65 -6.29
C CYS A 121 8.65 -11.19 -5.35
N LEU A 122 8.75 -9.96 -4.88
CA LEU A 122 7.79 -9.38 -3.94
C LEU A 122 6.76 -8.52 -4.69
N THR A 123 5.51 -8.60 -4.26
CA THR A 123 4.44 -7.69 -4.68
C THR A 123 3.90 -6.93 -3.47
N PHE A 124 3.89 -5.61 -3.54
CA PHE A 124 3.33 -4.76 -2.49
C PHE A 124 1.80 -4.86 -2.49
N ARG A 125 1.22 -5.12 -1.32
CA ARG A 125 -0.23 -5.27 -1.14
C ARG A 125 -0.87 -4.12 -0.37
N GLY A 126 -0.05 -3.31 0.31
CA GLY A 126 -0.49 -2.13 1.05
C GLY A 126 0.08 -2.07 2.45
N ARG A 127 -0.30 -1.04 3.20
CA ARG A 127 0.08 -0.89 4.62
C ARG A 127 -0.94 -1.56 5.53
N LEU A 128 -0.49 -2.28 6.55
CA LEU A 128 -1.36 -2.96 7.50
C LEU A 128 -2.40 -2.00 8.11
N LYS A 129 -2.00 -0.77 8.44
CA LYS A 129 -2.89 0.28 8.95
C LYS A 129 -3.98 0.71 7.96
N ARG A 130 -3.85 0.33 6.70
CA ARG A 130 -4.80 0.59 5.61
C ARG A 130 -5.64 -0.64 5.26
N PHE A 131 -5.68 -1.61 6.16
CA PHE A 131 -6.59 -2.75 6.10
C PHE A 131 -7.57 -2.67 7.27
N VAL A 132 -8.80 -3.04 7.01
CA VAL A 132 -9.85 -3.16 8.01
C VAL A 132 -10.35 -4.60 8.05
N LYS A 133 -10.61 -5.11 9.25
CA LYS A 133 -11.15 -6.46 9.42
C LYS A 133 -12.68 -6.41 9.37
N VAL A 134 -13.26 -7.00 8.35
CA VAL A 134 -14.72 -7.06 8.16
C VAL A 134 -15.12 -8.54 8.02
N GLY A 135 -15.99 -9.01 8.90
CA GLY A 135 -16.47 -10.41 8.86
C GLY A 135 -15.35 -11.46 8.99
N GLY A 136 -14.21 -11.10 9.58
CA GLY A 136 -13.05 -11.98 9.71
C GLY A 136 -12.03 -11.89 8.57
N GLU A 137 -12.35 -11.18 7.48
CA GLU A 137 -11.45 -10.96 6.34
C GLU A 137 -10.75 -9.61 6.43
N MET A 138 -9.51 -9.54 5.93
CA MET A 138 -8.71 -8.33 5.82
C MET A 138 -9.03 -7.59 4.52
N ILE A 139 -9.75 -6.47 4.61
CA ILE A 139 -10.18 -5.66 3.47
C ILE A 139 -9.18 -4.54 3.22
N SER A 140 -8.66 -4.47 2.00
CA SER A 140 -7.71 -3.44 1.57
C SER A 140 -8.44 -2.16 1.19
N LEU A 141 -8.31 -1.09 1.98
CA LEU A 141 -8.84 0.22 1.64
C LEU A 141 -8.19 0.81 0.37
N PRO A 142 -6.85 0.68 0.14
CA PRO A 142 -6.24 1.08 -1.12
C PRO A 142 -6.80 0.37 -2.36
N GLN A 143 -7.20 -0.89 -2.24
CA GLN A 143 -7.83 -1.61 -3.35
C GLN A 143 -9.18 -1.00 -3.72
N ILE A 144 -9.99 -0.63 -2.72
CA ILE A 144 -11.24 0.09 -2.94
C ILE A 144 -10.99 1.42 -3.63
N GLU A 145 -10.02 2.20 -3.14
CA GLU A 145 -9.62 3.47 -3.76
C GLU A 145 -9.24 3.30 -5.23
N SER A 146 -8.39 2.32 -5.53
CA SER A 146 -7.93 2.06 -6.90
C SER A 146 -9.08 1.74 -7.85
N VAL A 147 -10.04 0.91 -7.42
CA VAL A 147 -11.21 0.57 -8.23
C VAL A 147 -12.10 1.77 -8.46
N LEU A 148 -12.37 2.55 -7.40
CA LEU A 148 -13.21 3.75 -7.52
C LEU A 148 -12.52 4.85 -8.33
N ALA A 149 -11.22 5.04 -8.19
CA ALA A 149 -10.44 5.97 -9.01
C ALA A 149 -10.50 5.60 -10.51
N ALA A 150 -10.37 4.32 -10.83
CA ALA A 150 -10.49 3.85 -12.22
C ALA A 150 -11.92 4.04 -12.78
N ALA A 151 -12.95 3.85 -11.94
CA ALA A 151 -14.34 3.96 -12.38
C ALA A 151 -14.82 5.41 -12.57
N PHE A 152 -14.34 6.34 -11.72
CA PHE A 152 -14.84 7.72 -11.66
C PHE A 152 -13.82 8.78 -12.11
N GLY A 153 -12.64 8.37 -12.59
CA GLY A 153 -11.62 9.30 -13.07
C GLY A 153 -10.90 10.06 -11.95
N GLY A 154 -10.99 9.58 -10.71
CA GLY A 154 -10.40 10.21 -9.53
C GLY A 154 -8.94 9.86 -9.25
N GLY A 155 -8.23 9.27 -10.20
CA GLY A 155 -6.79 9.08 -10.11
C GLY A 155 -6.08 10.43 -10.05
N SER A 156 -4.98 10.52 -9.29
CA SER A 156 -4.13 11.71 -9.25
C SER A 156 -3.72 12.06 -10.68
N SER A 157 -4.44 12.99 -11.29
CA SER A 157 -4.07 13.55 -12.58
C SER A 157 -2.90 14.49 -12.34
N GLU A 158 -1.69 14.02 -12.60
CA GLU A 158 -0.50 14.88 -12.72
C GLU A 158 -0.67 15.95 -13.82
N GLU A 159 -1.75 15.88 -14.61
CA GLU A 159 -2.05 16.83 -15.70
C GLU A 159 -2.75 18.12 -15.24
N SER A 160 -3.25 18.20 -14.00
CA SER A 160 -3.81 19.45 -13.47
C SER A 160 -3.05 19.86 -12.21
N GLY A 161 -2.05 20.69 -12.41
CA GLY A 161 -1.05 21.11 -11.46
C GLY A 161 -1.47 21.81 -10.16
N GLU A 162 -2.62 21.52 -9.54
CA GLU A 162 -3.03 22.10 -8.24
C GLU A 162 -4.16 21.35 -7.52
N GLN A 163 -4.71 20.26 -8.01
CA GLN A 163 -5.77 19.55 -7.31
C GLN A 163 -5.26 18.22 -6.75
N GLY A 164 -5.28 18.08 -5.42
CA GLY A 164 -5.02 16.83 -4.71
C GLY A 164 -5.95 15.68 -5.12
N PRO A 165 -5.89 14.50 -4.48
CA PRO A 165 -6.70 13.34 -4.85
C PRO A 165 -8.19 13.68 -4.80
N ALA A 166 -8.96 13.17 -5.78
CA ALA A 166 -10.41 13.43 -5.85
C ALA A 166 -11.22 12.50 -4.93
N LEU A 167 -10.62 11.40 -4.47
CA LEU A 167 -11.24 10.46 -3.54
C LEU A 167 -10.21 9.81 -2.61
N ALA A 168 -10.68 9.40 -1.45
CA ALA A 168 -9.93 8.61 -0.48
C ALA A 168 -10.90 7.72 0.31
N VAL A 169 -10.43 6.59 0.79
CA VAL A 169 -11.26 5.66 1.57
C VAL A 169 -10.64 5.46 2.94
N GLU A 170 -11.44 5.51 4.00
CA GLU A 170 -10.99 5.21 5.36
C GLU A 170 -12.06 4.37 6.09
N SER A 171 -11.71 3.77 7.21
CA SER A 171 -12.65 3.02 8.05
C SER A 171 -12.98 3.78 9.32
N GLY A 172 -14.25 3.80 9.70
CA GLY A 172 -14.70 4.24 11.02
C GLY A 172 -14.23 3.29 12.13
N GLU A 173 -14.46 3.68 13.38
CA GLU A 173 -14.18 2.83 14.56
C GLU A 173 -15.08 1.59 14.58
N ASP A 174 -16.27 1.68 14.00
CA ASP A 174 -17.22 0.60 13.80
C ASP A 174 -16.82 -0.38 12.68
N GLY A 175 -15.68 -0.16 12.01
CA GLY A 175 -15.22 -0.92 10.84
C GLY A 175 -15.97 -0.58 9.55
N ALA A 176 -16.88 0.39 9.57
CA ALA A 176 -17.60 0.84 8.38
C ALA A 176 -16.65 1.54 7.39
N ILE A 177 -16.73 1.17 6.13
CA ILE A 177 -15.90 1.76 5.07
C ILE A 177 -16.53 3.07 4.60
N VAL A 178 -15.79 4.16 4.67
CA VAL A 178 -16.21 5.51 4.30
C VAL A 178 -15.45 5.99 3.08
N LEU A 179 -16.17 6.36 2.02
CA LEU A 179 -15.61 7.05 0.85
C LEU A 179 -15.68 8.56 1.08
N PHE A 180 -14.54 9.22 1.09
CA PHE A 180 -14.40 10.67 1.00
C PHE A 180 -14.15 11.06 -0.45
N THR A 181 -14.89 12.05 -0.95
CA THR A 181 -14.76 12.43 -2.37
C THR A 181 -15.12 13.88 -2.61
N THR A 182 -14.48 14.49 -3.62
CA THR A 182 -14.86 15.80 -4.17
C THR A 182 -15.89 15.67 -5.30
N LEU A 183 -16.07 14.45 -5.82
CA LEU A 183 -16.95 14.14 -6.95
C LEU A 183 -18.39 13.90 -6.46
N ASP A 184 -19.35 14.00 -7.39
CA ASP A 184 -20.73 13.62 -7.14
C ASP A 184 -20.91 12.11 -7.36
N ILE A 185 -20.59 11.34 -6.32
CA ILE A 185 -20.70 9.88 -6.33
C ILE A 185 -21.64 9.47 -5.22
N THR A 186 -22.68 8.72 -5.55
CA THR A 186 -23.58 8.11 -4.57
C THR A 186 -23.00 6.81 -4.01
N ARG A 187 -23.46 6.38 -2.86
CA ARG A 187 -23.09 5.09 -2.27
C ARG A 187 -23.45 3.91 -3.20
N GLU A 188 -24.59 4.00 -3.85
CA GLU A 188 -25.11 3.02 -4.80
C GLU A 188 -24.18 2.85 -6.00
N GLU A 189 -23.72 3.96 -6.58
CA GLU A 189 -22.76 3.99 -7.71
C GLU A 189 -21.40 3.44 -7.29
N ALA A 190 -20.86 3.89 -6.15
CA ALA A 190 -19.60 3.36 -5.61
C ALA A 190 -19.66 1.84 -5.44
N ASN A 191 -20.71 1.33 -4.81
CA ASN A 191 -20.89 -0.10 -4.60
C ASN A 191 -21.17 -0.89 -5.91
N ALA A 192 -21.78 -0.26 -6.90
CA ALA A 192 -21.94 -0.85 -8.23
C ALA A 192 -20.58 -1.02 -8.93
N ALA A 193 -19.70 -0.02 -8.86
CA ALA A 193 -18.34 -0.09 -9.41
C ALA A 193 -17.50 -1.20 -8.73
N LEU A 194 -17.57 -1.32 -7.40
CA LEU A 194 -16.87 -2.37 -6.66
C LEU A 194 -17.35 -3.78 -7.07
N ARG A 195 -18.66 -3.97 -7.23
CA ARG A 195 -19.22 -5.24 -7.73
C ARG A 195 -18.81 -5.54 -9.17
N ALA A 196 -18.79 -4.53 -10.05
CA ALA A 196 -18.34 -4.67 -11.44
C ALA A 196 -16.87 -5.13 -11.50
N ALA A 197 -16.03 -4.66 -10.57
CA ALA A 197 -14.65 -5.10 -10.38
C ALA A 197 -14.54 -6.48 -9.68
N ARG A 198 -15.65 -7.18 -9.44
CA ARG A 198 -15.72 -8.49 -8.81
C ARG A 198 -15.20 -8.53 -7.36
N LEU A 199 -15.23 -7.42 -6.65
CA LEU A 199 -14.95 -7.42 -5.21
C LEU A 199 -16.15 -8.00 -4.44
N SER A 200 -15.86 -8.71 -3.35
CA SER A 200 -16.91 -9.30 -2.50
C SER A 200 -17.73 -8.21 -1.80
N GLY A 201 -18.91 -8.56 -1.33
CA GLY A 201 -19.78 -7.64 -0.60
C GLY A 201 -19.15 -7.05 0.67
N LEU A 202 -18.09 -7.65 1.18
CA LEU A 202 -17.33 -7.16 2.33
C LEU A 202 -16.55 -5.86 2.02
N PHE A 203 -16.29 -5.58 0.75
CA PHE A 203 -15.66 -4.32 0.28
C PHE A 203 -16.66 -3.16 0.15
N ALA A 204 -17.91 -3.34 0.58
CA ALA A 204 -18.95 -2.35 0.36
C ALA A 204 -18.69 -1.06 1.14
N VAL A 205 -18.78 0.07 0.44
CA VAL A 205 -18.82 1.41 1.04
C VAL A 205 -20.11 1.56 1.83
N ALA A 206 -20.00 1.86 3.13
CA ALA A 206 -21.11 2.07 4.01
C ALA A 206 -21.63 3.51 3.95
N ARG A 207 -20.73 4.49 3.83
CA ARG A 207 -21.03 5.92 3.79
C ARG A 207 -20.21 6.63 2.70
N VAL A 208 -20.78 7.66 2.09
CA VAL A 208 -20.06 8.59 1.21
C VAL A 208 -20.12 9.97 1.84
N GLN A 209 -18.98 10.61 1.98
CA GLN A 209 -18.84 11.95 2.52
C GLN A 209 -18.21 12.86 1.46
N LYS A 210 -19.02 13.79 0.95
CA LYS A 210 -18.54 14.80 0.00
C LYS A 210 -17.75 15.87 0.75
N LEU A 211 -16.55 16.19 0.23
CA LEU A 211 -15.67 17.23 0.75
C LEU A 211 -15.40 18.27 -0.35
N ALA A 212 -15.06 19.49 0.05
CA ALA A 212 -14.58 20.51 -0.88
C ALA A 212 -13.18 20.14 -1.45
N SER A 213 -12.34 19.53 -0.61
CA SER A 213 -11.03 18.99 -1.00
C SER A 213 -10.66 17.83 -0.07
N ILE A 214 -9.92 16.86 -0.59
CA ILE A 214 -9.32 15.80 0.24
C ILE A 214 -8.11 16.39 0.97
N PRO A 215 -7.99 16.25 2.30
CA PRO A 215 -6.85 16.77 3.05
C PRO A 215 -5.56 16.08 2.63
N VAL A 216 -4.50 16.88 2.47
CA VAL A 216 -3.17 16.42 2.09
C VAL A 216 -2.11 16.90 3.08
N LEU A 217 -1.05 16.12 3.23
CA LEU A 217 0.15 16.49 3.97
C LEU A 217 0.96 17.53 3.18
N GLY A 218 1.92 18.19 3.82
CA GLY A 218 2.84 19.11 3.17
C GLY A 218 3.68 18.49 2.03
N THR A 219 3.68 17.16 1.91
CA THR A 219 4.30 16.40 0.82
C THR A 219 3.35 16.15 -0.37
N GLY A 220 2.11 16.62 -0.32
CA GLY A 220 1.08 16.36 -1.33
C GLY A 220 0.33 15.03 -1.18
N LYS A 221 0.76 14.15 -0.27
CA LYS A 221 0.08 12.86 -0.03
C LYS A 221 -1.18 13.04 0.82
N THR A 222 -2.19 12.19 0.59
CA THR A 222 -3.44 12.18 1.37
C THR A 222 -3.16 12.07 2.88
N ASP A 223 -3.78 12.97 3.67
CA ASP A 223 -3.75 12.90 5.13
C ASP A 223 -4.85 11.98 5.66
N TYR A 224 -4.57 10.68 5.64
CA TYR A 224 -5.49 9.68 6.16
C TYR A 224 -5.75 9.80 7.66
N LYS A 225 -4.84 10.44 8.42
CA LYS A 225 -5.07 10.68 9.85
C LYS A 225 -6.18 11.71 10.06
N ALA A 226 -6.19 12.77 9.25
CA ALA A 226 -7.26 13.77 9.28
C ALA A 226 -8.61 13.15 8.83
N LEU A 227 -8.60 12.33 7.77
CA LEU A 227 -9.80 11.62 7.29
C LEU A 227 -10.34 10.66 8.35
N LYS A 228 -9.47 9.89 9.01
CA LYS A 228 -9.90 8.97 10.07
C LYS A 228 -10.58 9.67 11.24
N ALA A 229 -10.09 10.84 11.63
CA ALA A 229 -10.72 11.66 12.66
C ALA A 229 -12.13 12.15 12.25
N SER A 230 -12.43 12.19 10.96
CA SER A 230 -13.73 12.60 10.41
C SER A 230 -14.69 11.42 10.16
N CYS A 231 -14.27 10.18 10.44
CA CYS A 231 -15.11 8.98 10.31
C CYS A 231 -16.07 8.77 11.50
N ALA A 232 -15.94 9.56 12.58
CA ALA A 232 -16.74 9.46 13.81
C ALA A 232 -18.21 9.77 13.59
#